data_e7385e1b5a74efb988f5b782ac62a22f
#
_entry.id   e7385e1b5a74efb988f5b782ac62a22f
#
_cell.length_a   1.000
_cell.length_b   1.000
_cell.length_c   1.000
_cell.angle_alpha   90.00
_cell.angle_beta   90.00
_cell.angle_gamma   90.00
#
_symmetry.space_group_name_H-M   'P 1'
#
loop_
_entity.id
_entity.type
_entity.pdbx_description
1 polymer ?
#
loop_
_entity_poly.entity_id
_entity_poly.type
_entity_poly.pdbx_seq_one_letter_code
_entity_poly.pdbx_strand_id
1 'polypeptide(L)'
;MITALLLIAAQASAAPVAPDPRIAARVDRVLRQTPVIDGHNDLAWEIRDTHGAKVESLDLAADMRPLQTDIPRLRKGRVGAQFWSVWIPADTTGSRAVEMTLEQIDIVRRFVAANPAALEQATSAADIRRIERAGRIASLIGVEGGHQIDGRLSVLRQYRALGVGYMTLTHGKSLSWADSSTDTPRANGLTDFGRAVVAEMNRIGMIVDVSHVSDATMRAVLAVARAPVMASHSSARALTDAPRDIPDDLLAAIGARGGIVMVNFYPAFVSTAWRAWDADRTAFARTAGVPANVYGVRSPAPLVAWDRDHPEPSVTAATVADHVEHIARVAGRDHVGLGGDYDGINGTGPQGMTGVDGYPLLFAELARRGWSDADMAKLAGGNMLRVMDAAATVARSLSALPPGDAIDVASR
;
A
#
# COMPACT_ATOMS: atom_id res chain seq x y z
N MET A 1 43.59 -23.81 27.63
CA MET A 1 42.67 -23.56 26.54
C MET A 1 41.27 -23.79 27.07
N ILE A 2 40.55 -22.72 27.38
CA ILE A 2 39.17 -22.77 27.93
C ILE A 2 38.25 -22.44 26.76
N THR A 3 37.50 -23.44 26.29
CA THR A 3 36.53 -23.30 25.20
C THR A 3 35.23 -22.72 25.80
N ALA A 4 34.96 -21.45 25.51
CA ALA A 4 33.70 -20.82 25.85
C ALA A 4 32.60 -21.33 24.93
N LEU A 5 31.68 -22.16 25.44
CA LEU A 5 30.42 -22.47 24.78
C LEU A 5 29.52 -21.23 24.86
N LEU A 6 29.30 -20.56 23.73
CA LEU A 6 28.21 -19.59 23.61
C LEU A 6 26.88 -20.38 23.49
N LEU A 7 26.09 -20.36 24.56
CA LEU A 7 24.69 -20.73 24.51
C LEU A 7 23.93 -19.65 23.74
N ILE A 8 23.60 -19.88 22.48
CA ILE A 8 22.60 -19.11 21.77
C ILE A 8 21.24 -19.61 22.26
N ALA A 9 20.61 -18.84 23.15
CA ALA A 9 19.24 -19.10 23.53
C ALA A 9 18.33 -18.80 22.33
N ALA A 10 17.74 -19.84 21.74
CA ALA A 10 16.66 -19.68 20.77
C ALA A 10 15.51 -18.97 21.49
N GLN A 11 15.26 -17.70 21.14
CA GLN A 11 14.06 -16.99 21.56
C GLN A 11 12.89 -17.61 20.79
N ALA A 12 12.14 -18.48 21.44
CA ALA A 12 10.85 -18.93 20.96
C ALA A 12 9.97 -17.68 20.75
N SER A 13 9.47 -17.50 19.51
CA SER A 13 8.53 -16.45 19.17
C SER A 13 7.31 -16.56 20.10
N ALA A 14 7.21 -15.65 21.07
CA ALA A 14 6.05 -15.60 21.95
C ALA A 14 4.83 -15.19 21.12
N ALA A 15 3.73 -15.93 21.28
CA ALA A 15 2.45 -15.55 20.66
C ALA A 15 2.08 -14.10 21.03
N PRO A 16 1.45 -13.34 20.12
CA PRO A 16 1.07 -11.97 20.40
C PRO A 16 0.25 -11.90 21.68
N VAL A 17 0.72 -11.11 22.67
CA VAL A 17 0.00 -10.90 23.93
C VAL A 17 -1.29 -10.14 23.59
N ALA A 18 -2.44 -10.68 24.01
CA ALA A 18 -3.72 -10.01 23.83
C ALA A 18 -3.69 -8.61 24.50
N PRO A 19 -4.19 -7.56 23.85
CA PRO A 19 -4.21 -6.22 24.43
C PRO A 19 -5.01 -6.18 25.74
N ASP A 20 -4.62 -5.27 26.65
CA ASP A 20 -5.45 -4.96 27.83
C ASP A 20 -6.90 -4.72 27.40
N PRO A 21 -7.90 -5.35 28.04
CA PRO A 21 -9.32 -5.22 27.66
C PRO A 21 -9.80 -3.76 27.62
N ARG A 22 -9.25 -2.87 28.45
CA ARG A 22 -9.58 -1.43 28.46
C ARG A 22 -9.03 -0.73 27.22
N ILE A 23 -7.81 -1.08 26.82
CA ILE A 23 -7.20 -0.57 25.59
C ILE A 23 -7.98 -1.09 24.37
N ALA A 24 -8.29 -2.39 24.34
CA ALA A 24 -9.07 -2.98 23.26
C ALA A 24 -10.46 -2.32 23.11
N ALA A 25 -11.17 -2.08 24.21
CA ALA A 25 -12.47 -1.38 24.19
C ALA A 25 -12.34 0.09 23.74
N ARG A 26 -11.25 0.78 24.14
CA ARG A 26 -10.95 2.14 23.68
C ARG A 26 -10.71 2.19 22.17
N VAL A 27 -9.87 1.30 21.67
CA VAL A 27 -9.56 1.18 20.22
C VAL A 27 -10.82 0.86 19.43
N ASP A 28 -11.61 -0.12 19.87
CA ASP A 28 -12.86 -0.49 19.21
C ASP A 28 -13.84 0.69 19.10
N ARG A 29 -13.95 1.50 20.15
CA ARG A 29 -14.77 2.72 20.14
C ARG A 29 -14.26 3.73 19.09
N VAL A 30 -12.96 4.00 19.05
CA VAL A 30 -12.36 4.93 18.09
C VAL A 30 -12.58 4.44 16.65
N LEU A 31 -12.27 3.18 16.38
CA LEU A 31 -12.37 2.60 15.02
C LEU A 31 -13.82 2.38 14.55
N ARG A 32 -14.81 2.33 15.47
CA ARG A 32 -16.23 2.39 15.06
C ARG A 32 -16.65 3.78 14.62
N GLN A 33 -16.05 4.83 15.17
CA GLN A 33 -16.38 6.22 14.84
C GLN A 33 -15.61 6.71 13.63
N THR A 34 -14.38 6.23 13.47
CA THR A 34 -13.51 6.52 12.32
C THR A 34 -12.85 5.21 11.89
N PRO A 35 -13.50 4.45 10.98
CA PRO A 35 -12.96 3.20 10.49
C PRO A 35 -11.64 3.40 9.72
N VAL A 36 -10.88 2.32 9.57
CA VAL A 36 -9.61 2.33 8.85
C VAL A 36 -9.87 2.55 7.36
N ILE A 37 -9.16 3.52 6.77
CA ILE A 37 -8.99 3.66 5.33
C ILE A 37 -7.60 3.13 4.99
N ASP A 38 -7.55 2.01 4.32
CA ASP A 38 -6.30 1.39 3.89
C ASP A 38 -5.95 1.82 2.45
N GLY A 39 -4.68 2.22 2.26
CA GLY A 39 -4.19 2.79 1.01
C GLY A 39 -3.87 1.78 -0.08
N HIS A 40 -3.70 0.48 0.24
CA HIS A 40 -3.24 -0.48 -0.75
C HIS A 40 -3.54 -1.93 -0.38
N ASN A 41 -4.10 -2.69 -1.33
CA ASN A 41 -4.41 -4.11 -1.18
C ASN A 41 -4.50 -4.79 -2.54
N ASP A 42 -3.81 -5.92 -2.74
CA ASP A 42 -3.64 -6.59 -4.03
C ASP A 42 -4.57 -7.78 -4.26
N LEU A 43 -5.69 -7.86 -3.55
CA LEU A 43 -6.68 -8.93 -3.72
C LEU A 43 -7.05 -9.15 -5.20
N ALA A 44 -7.14 -8.08 -6.01
CA ALA A 44 -7.48 -8.18 -7.42
C ALA A 44 -6.43 -8.96 -8.23
N TRP A 45 -5.13 -8.81 -7.87
CA TRP A 45 -4.07 -9.59 -8.49
C TRP A 45 -4.10 -11.05 -8.04
N GLU A 46 -4.25 -11.31 -6.75
CA GLU A 46 -4.39 -12.68 -6.23
C GLU A 46 -5.57 -13.43 -6.89
N ILE A 47 -6.71 -12.75 -7.12
CA ILE A 47 -7.84 -13.34 -7.85
C ILE A 47 -7.44 -13.69 -9.29
N ARG A 48 -6.68 -12.83 -9.97
CA ARG A 48 -6.19 -13.11 -11.32
C ARG A 48 -5.24 -14.30 -11.34
N ASP A 49 -4.21 -14.25 -10.51
CA ASP A 49 -3.08 -15.18 -10.55
C ASP A 49 -3.47 -16.57 -10.06
N THR A 50 -4.16 -16.65 -8.92
CA THR A 50 -4.48 -17.92 -8.27
C THR A 50 -5.84 -18.50 -8.66
N HIS A 51 -6.79 -17.67 -9.15
CA HIS A 51 -8.15 -18.09 -9.51
C HIS A 51 -8.50 -17.82 -10.97
N GLY A 52 -7.50 -17.47 -11.83
CA GLY A 52 -7.69 -17.26 -13.26
C GLY A 52 -8.73 -16.17 -13.57
N ALA A 53 -8.79 -15.12 -12.75
CA ALA A 53 -9.74 -14.00 -12.84
C ALA A 53 -11.22 -14.41 -12.68
N LYS A 54 -11.50 -15.59 -12.12
CA LYS A 54 -12.87 -16.11 -11.92
C LYS A 54 -13.45 -15.62 -10.59
N VAL A 55 -13.85 -14.36 -10.54
CA VAL A 55 -14.45 -13.74 -9.35
C VAL A 55 -15.63 -14.56 -8.81
N GLU A 56 -16.44 -15.14 -9.68
CA GLU A 56 -17.64 -15.92 -9.32
C GLU A 56 -17.32 -17.25 -8.63
N SER A 57 -16.07 -17.70 -8.68
CA SER A 57 -15.62 -18.91 -7.95
C SER A 57 -15.23 -18.63 -6.50
N LEU A 58 -15.28 -17.35 -6.07
CA LEU A 58 -14.86 -16.90 -4.75
C LEU A 58 -16.05 -16.48 -3.90
N ASP A 59 -16.08 -16.94 -2.67
CA ASP A 59 -17.01 -16.44 -1.66
C ASP A 59 -16.25 -15.54 -0.67
N LEU A 60 -16.12 -14.26 -0.99
CA LEU A 60 -15.47 -13.28 -0.12
C LEU A 60 -16.22 -13.06 1.21
N ALA A 61 -17.45 -13.57 1.35
CA ALA A 61 -18.17 -13.55 2.62
C ALA A 61 -17.77 -14.72 3.55
N ALA A 62 -17.01 -15.69 3.05
CA ALA A 62 -16.40 -16.78 3.82
C ALA A 62 -14.96 -16.44 4.24
N ASP A 63 -14.36 -17.33 5.05
CA ASP A 63 -12.93 -17.29 5.36
C ASP A 63 -12.11 -17.71 4.12
N MET A 64 -11.38 -16.78 3.54
CA MET A 64 -10.59 -16.98 2.31
C MET A 64 -9.13 -17.31 2.56
N ARG A 65 -8.72 -17.68 3.78
CA ARG A 65 -7.32 -18.10 3.99
C ARG A 65 -6.90 -19.23 3.04
N PRO A 66 -5.72 -19.17 2.41
CA PRO A 66 -4.54 -18.37 2.79
C PRO A 66 -4.48 -16.94 2.24
N LEU A 67 -5.50 -16.41 1.54
CA LEU A 67 -5.53 -14.98 1.20
C LEU A 67 -5.53 -14.14 2.49
N GLN A 68 -5.00 -12.92 2.40
CA GLN A 68 -4.91 -12.02 3.56
C GLN A 68 -6.20 -11.21 3.77
N THR A 69 -7.10 -11.24 2.78
CA THR A 69 -8.33 -10.41 2.73
C THR A 69 -9.58 -11.24 2.49
N ASP A 70 -10.60 -11.00 3.32
CA ASP A 70 -12.01 -11.37 3.10
C ASP A 70 -12.92 -10.41 3.89
N ILE A 71 -14.21 -10.43 3.60
CA ILE A 71 -15.20 -9.52 4.22
C ILE A 71 -15.30 -9.70 5.75
N PRO A 72 -15.36 -10.91 6.31
CA PRO A 72 -15.34 -11.10 7.76
C PRO A 72 -14.14 -10.47 8.43
N ARG A 73 -12.94 -10.63 7.85
CA ARG A 73 -11.70 -10.08 8.40
C ARG A 73 -11.60 -8.56 8.20
N LEU A 74 -12.05 -8.00 7.06
CA LEU A 74 -12.18 -6.55 6.88
C LEU A 74 -13.03 -5.92 7.98
N ARG A 75 -14.20 -6.53 8.29
CA ARG A 75 -15.07 -6.07 9.37
C ARG A 75 -14.43 -6.18 10.75
N LYS A 76 -13.73 -7.30 11.03
CA LYS A 76 -12.99 -7.51 12.28
C LYS A 76 -11.85 -6.49 12.41
N GLY A 77 -11.15 -6.18 11.32
CA GLY A 77 -10.11 -5.17 11.24
C GLY A 77 -10.61 -3.72 11.31
N ARG A 78 -11.93 -3.50 11.36
CA ARG A 78 -12.55 -2.17 11.34
C ARG A 78 -12.21 -1.38 10.09
N VAL A 79 -12.02 -2.05 8.96
CA VAL A 79 -11.81 -1.39 7.66
C VAL A 79 -13.14 -0.82 7.18
N GLY A 80 -13.18 0.49 6.94
CA GLY A 80 -14.34 1.22 6.40
C GLY A 80 -14.16 1.60 4.96
N ALA A 81 -12.88 1.72 4.51
CA ALA A 81 -12.58 1.93 3.10
C ALA A 81 -11.26 1.24 2.72
N GLN A 82 -11.23 0.68 1.52
CA GLN A 82 -10.08 -0.01 0.95
C GLN A 82 -9.79 0.51 -0.44
N PHE A 83 -8.53 0.91 -0.68
CA PHE A 83 -8.03 1.06 -2.03
C PHE A 83 -7.55 -0.30 -2.54
N TRP A 84 -8.22 -0.80 -3.57
CA TRP A 84 -7.87 -2.03 -4.27
C TRP A 84 -6.85 -1.69 -5.35
N SER A 85 -5.69 -2.32 -5.27
CA SER A 85 -4.63 -2.17 -6.26
C SER A 85 -5.05 -2.83 -7.58
N VAL A 86 -4.86 -2.09 -8.65
CA VAL A 86 -4.88 -2.58 -10.02
C VAL A 86 -3.43 -2.62 -10.48
N TRP A 87 -2.73 -3.66 -10.03
CA TRP A 87 -1.37 -3.96 -10.41
C TRP A 87 -1.32 -4.91 -11.61
N ILE A 88 -0.29 -4.74 -12.43
CA ILE A 88 0.13 -5.71 -13.48
C ILE A 88 1.66 -5.78 -13.50
N PRO A 89 2.28 -6.87 -14.00
CA PRO A 89 3.73 -6.98 -14.09
C PRO A 89 4.37 -5.81 -14.82
N ALA A 90 5.42 -5.23 -14.24
CA ALA A 90 6.06 -4.02 -14.73
C ALA A 90 6.75 -4.18 -16.11
N ASP A 91 6.96 -5.42 -16.55
CA ASP A 91 7.48 -5.75 -17.89
C ASP A 91 6.37 -5.83 -18.97
N THR A 92 5.10 -5.72 -18.57
CA THR A 92 3.97 -5.62 -19.52
C THR A 92 3.94 -4.22 -20.12
N THR A 93 4.06 -4.10 -21.41
CA THR A 93 4.17 -2.81 -22.10
C THR A 93 3.14 -2.66 -23.25
N GLY A 94 3.02 -1.45 -23.77
CA GLY A 94 2.15 -1.15 -24.92
C GLY A 94 0.67 -1.37 -24.64
N SER A 95 -0.09 -1.69 -25.68
CA SER A 95 -1.54 -1.92 -25.59
C SER A 95 -1.92 -3.07 -24.65
N ARG A 96 -1.03 -4.04 -24.47
CA ARG A 96 -1.27 -5.15 -23.53
C ARG A 96 -1.34 -4.67 -22.08
N ALA A 97 -0.53 -3.67 -21.70
CA ALA A 97 -0.62 -3.07 -20.38
C ALA A 97 -2.00 -2.43 -20.15
N VAL A 98 -2.50 -1.69 -21.14
CA VAL A 98 -3.82 -1.07 -21.07
C VAL A 98 -4.94 -2.11 -20.99
N GLU A 99 -4.89 -3.14 -21.82
CA GLU A 99 -5.84 -4.26 -21.82
C GLU A 99 -5.89 -4.94 -20.44
N MET A 100 -4.73 -5.32 -19.91
CA MET A 100 -4.62 -6.01 -18.64
C MET A 100 -5.09 -5.15 -17.45
N THR A 101 -4.83 -3.83 -17.51
CA THR A 101 -5.34 -2.87 -16.53
C THR A 101 -6.86 -2.80 -16.52
N LEU A 102 -7.48 -2.77 -17.72
CA LEU A 102 -8.95 -2.78 -17.83
C LEU A 102 -9.54 -4.08 -17.28
N GLU A 103 -8.92 -5.23 -17.54
CA GLU A 103 -9.33 -6.52 -16.95
C GLU A 103 -9.22 -6.50 -15.41
N GLN A 104 -8.15 -5.90 -14.86
CA GLN A 104 -8.00 -5.77 -13.39
C GLN A 104 -9.05 -4.83 -12.79
N ILE A 105 -9.35 -3.71 -13.43
CA ILE A 105 -10.45 -2.81 -13.02
C ILE A 105 -11.79 -3.58 -13.03
N ASP A 106 -12.02 -4.42 -14.04
CA ASP A 106 -13.23 -5.26 -14.13
C ASP A 106 -13.31 -6.27 -12.97
N ILE A 107 -12.20 -6.94 -12.62
CA ILE A 107 -12.14 -7.85 -11.47
C ILE A 107 -12.58 -7.12 -10.20
N VAL A 108 -12.01 -5.92 -9.91
CA VAL A 108 -12.42 -5.13 -8.73
C VAL A 108 -13.91 -4.82 -8.77
N ARG A 109 -14.43 -4.33 -9.88
CA ARG A 109 -15.84 -3.95 -10.01
C ARG A 109 -16.77 -5.15 -9.85
N ARG A 110 -16.39 -6.32 -10.36
CA ARG A 110 -17.18 -7.56 -10.27
C ARG A 110 -17.23 -8.08 -8.83
N PHE A 111 -16.11 -8.17 -8.10
CA PHE A 111 -16.17 -8.64 -6.72
C PHE A 111 -16.89 -7.65 -5.79
N VAL A 112 -16.79 -6.34 -6.05
CA VAL A 112 -17.60 -5.33 -5.32
C VAL A 112 -19.08 -5.51 -5.62
N ALA A 113 -19.45 -5.66 -6.90
CA ALA A 113 -20.85 -5.87 -7.31
C ALA A 113 -21.43 -7.19 -6.81
N ALA A 114 -20.62 -8.24 -6.68
CA ALA A 114 -21.03 -9.53 -6.14
C ALA A 114 -21.33 -9.50 -4.62
N ASN A 115 -20.86 -8.47 -3.91
CA ASN A 115 -20.99 -8.35 -2.45
C ASN A 115 -21.69 -7.04 -2.00
N PRO A 116 -22.88 -6.68 -2.53
CA PRO A 116 -23.50 -5.37 -2.34
C PRO A 116 -23.96 -5.10 -0.91
N ALA A 117 -24.13 -6.13 -0.09
CA ALA A 117 -24.45 -6.00 1.33
C ALA A 117 -23.25 -5.56 2.20
N ALA A 118 -22.01 -5.70 1.67
CA ALA A 118 -20.79 -5.41 2.40
C ALA A 118 -19.93 -4.36 1.73
N LEU A 119 -19.87 -4.34 0.40
CA LEU A 119 -18.98 -3.49 -0.40
C LEU A 119 -19.80 -2.52 -1.27
N GLU A 120 -19.26 -1.32 -1.48
CA GLU A 120 -19.82 -0.37 -2.46
C GLU A 120 -18.68 0.46 -3.06
N GLN A 121 -18.73 0.67 -4.38
CA GLN A 121 -17.73 1.48 -5.05
C GLN A 121 -17.81 2.93 -4.61
N ALA A 122 -16.64 3.53 -4.32
CA ALA A 122 -16.47 4.94 -3.96
C ALA A 122 -15.47 5.61 -4.89
N THR A 123 -15.67 6.90 -5.16
CA THR A 123 -14.78 7.73 -5.98
C THR A 123 -14.41 9.05 -5.32
N SER A 124 -14.97 9.31 -4.13
CA SER A 124 -14.78 10.55 -3.38
C SER A 124 -14.82 10.30 -1.86
N ALA A 125 -14.28 11.24 -1.09
CA ALA A 125 -14.39 11.25 0.37
C ALA A 125 -15.86 11.32 0.84
N ALA A 126 -16.73 11.97 0.07
CA ALA A 126 -18.17 12.02 0.37
C ALA A 126 -18.82 10.64 0.22
N ASP A 127 -18.42 9.86 -0.80
CA ASP A 127 -18.89 8.48 -0.96
C ASP A 127 -18.44 7.62 0.23
N ILE A 128 -17.16 7.70 0.62
CA ILE A 128 -16.65 6.94 1.79
C ILE A 128 -17.53 7.22 3.00
N ARG A 129 -17.71 8.48 3.37
CA ARG A 129 -18.52 8.87 4.55
C ARG A 129 -19.99 8.38 4.43
N ARG A 130 -20.55 8.36 3.24
CA ARG A 130 -21.92 7.87 3.00
C ARG A 130 -22.01 6.35 3.16
N ILE A 131 -21.05 5.62 2.58
CA ILE A 131 -20.99 4.16 2.57
C ILE A 131 -20.73 3.63 3.99
N GLU A 132 -19.79 4.24 4.71
CA GLU A 132 -19.51 3.91 6.12
C GLU A 132 -20.73 4.08 7.01
N ARG A 133 -21.47 5.20 6.85
CA ARG A 133 -22.74 5.41 7.59
C ARG A 133 -23.81 4.37 7.27
N ALA A 134 -23.76 3.78 6.09
CA ALA A 134 -24.64 2.67 5.69
C ALA A 134 -24.14 1.29 6.19
N GLY A 135 -23.05 1.24 6.96
CA GLY A 135 -22.48 0.00 7.51
C GLY A 135 -21.77 -0.87 6.47
N ARG A 136 -21.37 -0.28 5.32
CA ARG A 136 -20.64 -0.95 4.26
C ARG A 136 -19.22 -0.44 4.17
N ILE A 137 -18.37 -1.16 3.44
CA ILE A 137 -16.96 -0.82 3.19
C ILE A 137 -16.87 -0.15 1.83
N ALA A 138 -16.31 1.06 1.80
CA ALA A 138 -16.09 1.80 0.58
C ALA A 138 -14.92 1.19 -0.20
N SER A 139 -15.16 0.86 -1.47
CA SER A 139 -14.20 0.22 -2.36
C SER A 139 -13.71 1.24 -3.40
N LEU A 140 -12.44 1.61 -3.30
CA LEU A 140 -11.76 2.52 -4.21
C LEU A 140 -10.78 1.75 -5.10
N ILE A 141 -10.33 2.35 -6.19
CA ILE A 141 -9.39 1.75 -7.12
C ILE A 141 -8.12 2.60 -7.19
N GLY A 142 -6.96 1.96 -7.04
CA GLY A 142 -5.65 2.55 -7.30
C GLY A 142 -4.94 1.79 -8.42
N VAL A 143 -4.41 2.50 -9.42
CA VAL A 143 -3.56 1.91 -10.46
C VAL A 143 -2.11 1.94 -9.98
N GLU A 144 -1.45 0.79 -9.97
CA GLU A 144 -0.09 0.67 -9.48
C GLU A 144 0.91 0.49 -10.62
N GLY A 145 1.46 1.61 -11.04
CA GLY A 145 2.50 1.69 -12.07
C GLY A 145 2.07 2.44 -13.33
N GLY A 146 2.78 3.53 -13.61
CA GLY A 146 2.49 4.40 -14.75
C GLY A 146 2.77 3.79 -16.13
N HIS A 147 3.43 2.61 -16.22
CA HIS A 147 3.54 1.84 -17.45
C HIS A 147 2.16 1.46 -18.01
N GLN A 148 1.15 1.38 -17.16
CA GLN A 148 -0.21 1.02 -17.48
C GLN A 148 -0.93 2.03 -18.38
N ILE A 149 -0.45 3.28 -18.46
CA ILE A 149 -1.06 4.28 -19.38
C ILE A 149 -0.48 4.26 -20.80
N ASP A 150 0.49 3.39 -21.10
CA ASP A 150 1.14 3.27 -22.41
C ASP A 150 1.60 4.65 -22.96
N GLY A 151 2.17 5.51 -22.10
CA GLY A 151 2.62 6.85 -22.48
C GLY A 151 1.52 7.79 -22.98
N ARG A 152 0.25 7.62 -22.56
CA ARG A 152 -0.90 8.36 -23.11
C ARG A 152 -1.76 8.99 -22.01
N LEU A 153 -1.84 10.31 -22.00
CA LEU A 153 -2.75 11.04 -21.08
C LEU A 153 -4.23 10.73 -21.37
N SER A 154 -4.58 10.34 -22.58
CA SER A 154 -5.94 9.90 -22.91
C SER A 154 -6.34 8.65 -22.14
N VAL A 155 -5.43 7.67 -22.00
CA VAL A 155 -5.65 6.44 -21.21
C VAL A 155 -5.80 6.77 -19.73
N LEU A 156 -4.94 7.65 -19.19
CA LEU A 156 -5.04 8.13 -17.81
C LEU A 156 -6.44 8.71 -17.51
N ARG A 157 -6.98 9.52 -18.42
CA ARG A 157 -8.34 10.08 -18.28
C ARG A 157 -9.42 9.01 -18.29
N GLN A 158 -9.28 7.97 -19.13
CA GLN A 158 -10.24 6.87 -19.16
C GLN A 158 -10.21 6.07 -17.84
N TYR A 159 -9.02 5.84 -17.26
CA TYR A 159 -8.94 5.19 -15.95
C TYR A 159 -9.66 6.03 -14.87
N ARG A 160 -9.48 7.37 -14.87
CA ARG A 160 -10.24 8.25 -13.97
C ARG A 160 -11.75 8.13 -14.18
N ALA A 161 -12.22 8.09 -15.41
CA ALA A 161 -13.64 7.93 -15.75
C ALA A 161 -14.19 6.56 -15.28
N LEU A 162 -13.35 5.52 -15.22
CA LEU A 162 -13.69 4.21 -14.66
C LEU A 162 -13.66 4.17 -13.13
N GLY A 163 -13.30 5.27 -12.45
CA GLY A 163 -13.33 5.39 -11.00
C GLY A 163 -11.98 5.24 -10.30
N VAL A 164 -10.87 5.22 -11.04
CA VAL A 164 -9.53 5.19 -10.44
C VAL A 164 -9.28 6.46 -9.63
N GLY A 165 -8.94 6.31 -8.36
CA GLY A 165 -8.72 7.39 -7.40
C GLY A 165 -7.27 7.88 -7.34
N TYR A 166 -6.29 6.99 -7.52
CA TYR A 166 -4.87 7.34 -7.61
C TYR A 166 -4.15 6.53 -8.69
N MET A 167 -2.96 7.00 -9.08
CA MET A 167 -2.01 6.20 -9.85
C MET A 167 -0.61 6.37 -9.26
N THR A 168 0.05 5.24 -8.97
CA THR A 168 1.48 5.18 -8.62
C THR A 168 2.30 5.38 -9.90
N LEU A 169 3.25 6.33 -9.90
CA LEU A 169 3.93 6.73 -11.14
C LEU A 169 4.87 5.65 -11.71
N THR A 170 5.42 4.78 -10.86
CA THR A 170 6.22 3.61 -11.26
C THR A 170 5.87 2.42 -10.36
N HIS A 171 6.27 1.21 -10.76
CA HIS A 171 6.38 0.06 -9.88
C HIS A 171 7.87 -0.37 -9.80
N GLY A 172 8.17 -1.64 -9.97
CA GLY A 172 9.55 -2.17 -9.87
C GLY A 172 10.50 -1.78 -10.99
N LYS A 173 10.04 -1.09 -12.04
CA LYS A 173 10.85 -0.65 -13.20
C LYS A 173 10.75 0.84 -13.42
N SER A 174 11.89 1.45 -13.80
CA SER A 174 11.95 2.81 -14.30
C SER A 174 11.33 2.91 -15.68
N LEU A 175 10.54 3.96 -15.88
CA LEU A 175 9.92 4.28 -17.16
C LEU A 175 10.78 5.30 -17.93
N SER A 176 10.45 5.54 -19.20
CA SER A 176 11.04 6.62 -20.00
C SER A 176 10.85 8.01 -19.37
N TRP A 177 9.87 8.18 -18.47
CA TRP A 177 9.43 9.47 -17.94
C TRP A 177 9.41 9.62 -16.41
N ALA A 178 9.64 8.53 -15.65
CA ALA A 178 9.74 8.52 -14.19
C ALA A 178 10.61 7.35 -13.72
N ASP A 179 11.41 7.55 -12.69
CA ASP A 179 12.32 6.53 -12.17
C ASP A 179 11.73 5.81 -10.97
N SER A 180 11.90 4.48 -10.94
CA SER A 180 11.61 3.60 -9.82
C SER A 180 12.72 3.63 -8.76
N SER A 181 12.37 3.39 -7.50
CA SER A 181 13.33 3.25 -6.39
C SER A 181 14.16 1.96 -6.45
N THR A 182 13.73 0.98 -7.25
CA THR A 182 14.33 -0.37 -7.30
C THR A 182 14.93 -0.71 -8.65
N ASP A 183 15.05 0.25 -9.56
CA ASP A 183 15.62 0.05 -10.89
C ASP A 183 16.61 1.18 -11.24
N THR A 184 17.39 0.97 -12.30
CA THR A 184 18.33 1.97 -12.81
C THR A 184 17.57 3.21 -13.28
N PRO A 185 17.99 4.43 -12.89
CA PRO A 185 17.38 5.67 -13.36
C PRO A 185 17.44 5.82 -14.90
N ARG A 186 16.34 6.31 -15.50
CA ARG A 186 16.21 6.57 -16.94
C ARG A 186 15.77 8.00 -17.24
N ALA A 187 15.00 8.60 -16.34
CA ALA A 187 14.42 9.93 -16.48
C ALA A 187 15.12 11.00 -15.62
N ASN A 188 16.01 10.60 -14.71
CA ASN A 188 16.59 11.46 -13.68
C ASN A 188 15.51 12.25 -12.90
N GLY A 189 14.48 11.53 -12.45
CA GLY A 189 13.29 12.06 -11.83
C GLY A 189 12.08 12.05 -12.77
N LEU A 190 11.63 13.21 -13.24
CA LEU A 190 10.53 13.34 -14.21
C LEU A 190 11.00 14.03 -15.49
N THR A 191 10.65 13.46 -16.65
CA THR A 191 10.73 14.16 -17.94
C THR A 191 9.56 15.17 -18.08
N ASP A 192 9.50 15.91 -19.20
CA ASP A 192 8.40 16.81 -19.49
C ASP A 192 7.06 16.06 -19.62
N PHE A 193 7.08 14.84 -20.18
CA PHE A 193 5.90 13.99 -20.19
C PHE A 193 5.48 13.58 -18.76
N GLY A 194 6.42 13.20 -17.89
CA GLY A 194 6.14 12.89 -16.49
C GLY A 194 5.51 14.08 -15.74
N ARG A 195 5.99 15.30 -16.01
CA ARG A 195 5.37 16.54 -15.49
C ARG A 195 3.95 16.74 -16.04
N ALA A 196 3.72 16.45 -17.31
CA ALA A 196 2.39 16.51 -17.92
C ALA A 196 1.44 15.47 -17.30
N VAL A 197 1.90 14.26 -16.96
CA VAL A 197 1.13 13.24 -16.22
C VAL A 197 0.69 13.81 -14.88
N VAL A 198 1.61 14.35 -14.06
CA VAL A 198 1.29 14.93 -12.75
C VAL A 198 0.29 16.09 -12.88
N ALA A 199 0.48 16.99 -13.86
CA ALA A 199 -0.42 18.09 -14.11
C ALA A 199 -1.83 17.62 -14.49
N GLU A 200 -1.94 16.60 -15.37
CA GLU A 200 -3.22 16.04 -15.79
C GLU A 200 -3.91 15.30 -14.64
N MET A 201 -3.17 14.53 -13.81
CA MET A 201 -3.72 13.90 -12.61
C MET A 201 -4.33 14.95 -11.67
N ASN A 202 -3.63 16.07 -11.42
CA ASN A 202 -4.17 17.14 -10.60
C ASN A 202 -5.42 17.77 -11.22
N ARG A 203 -5.45 17.94 -12.56
CA ARG A 203 -6.60 18.53 -13.28
C ARG A 203 -7.84 17.64 -13.18
N ILE A 204 -7.69 16.33 -13.29
CA ILE A 204 -8.81 15.38 -13.29
C ILE A 204 -9.17 14.86 -11.88
N GLY A 205 -8.44 15.31 -10.83
CA GLY A 205 -8.68 14.88 -9.45
C GLY A 205 -8.28 13.44 -9.17
N MET A 206 -7.25 12.93 -9.86
CA MET A 206 -6.58 11.69 -9.53
C MET A 206 -5.39 12.00 -8.63
N ILE A 207 -5.25 11.33 -7.49
CA ILE A 207 -4.17 11.57 -6.55
C ILE A 207 -2.87 10.99 -7.12
N VAL A 208 -1.79 11.77 -7.07
CA VAL A 208 -0.45 11.30 -7.44
C VAL A 208 0.10 10.47 -6.29
N ASP A 209 0.34 9.19 -6.56
CA ASP A 209 0.96 8.28 -5.62
C ASP A 209 2.47 8.17 -5.90
N VAL A 210 3.27 8.40 -4.86
CA VAL A 210 4.73 8.39 -4.91
C VAL A 210 5.36 7.16 -4.23
N SER A 211 4.57 6.15 -3.90
CA SER A 211 5.13 4.83 -3.58
C SER A 211 5.91 4.29 -4.77
N HIS A 212 6.91 3.45 -4.57
CA HIS A 212 7.79 2.87 -5.60
C HIS A 212 8.71 3.83 -6.36
N VAL A 213 8.46 5.14 -6.33
CA VAL A 213 9.30 6.07 -7.12
C VAL A 213 10.66 6.33 -6.45
N SER A 214 11.67 6.66 -7.25
CA SER A 214 12.97 7.10 -6.74
C SER A 214 12.86 8.43 -5.97
N ASP A 215 13.83 8.70 -5.10
CA ASP A 215 13.92 9.98 -4.38
C ASP A 215 13.95 11.17 -5.34
N ALA A 216 14.63 11.04 -6.48
CA ALA A 216 14.68 12.07 -7.52
C ALA A 216 13.30 12.31 -8.15
N THR A 217 12.56 11.25 -8.45
CA THR A 217 11.18 11.36 -8.95
C THR A 217 10.28 12.00 -7.91
N MET A 218 10.37 11.60 -6.63
CA MET A 218 9.57 12.18 -5.57
C MET A 218 9.82 13.68 -5.41
N ARG A 219 11.10 14.13 -5.43
CA ARG A 219 11.45 15.55 -5.43
C ARG A 219 10.87 16.30 -6.61
N ALA A 220 10.96 15.72 -7.81
CA ALA A 220 10.43 16.34 -9.03
C ALA A 220 8.89 16.43 -8.98
N VAL A 221 8.20 15.41 -8.48
CA VAL A 221 6.74 15.43 -8.25
C VAL A 221 6.37 16.53 -7.27
N LEU A 222 7.03 16.59 -6.11
CA LEU A 222 6.77 17.61 -5.09
C LEU A 222 7.01 19.02 -5.61
N ALA A 223 7.92 19.23 -6.56
CA ALA A 223 8.17 20.54 -7.16
C ALA A 223 7.01 21.01 -8.06
N VAL A 224 6.27 20.09 -8.71
CA VAL A 224 5.26 20.43 -9.72
C VAL A 224 3.82 20.14 -9.33
N ALA A 225 3.59 19.24 -8.36
CA ALA A 225 2.25 18.87 -7.92
C ALA A 225 1.53 20.07 -7.26
N ARG A 226 0.29 20.33 -7.68
CA ARG A 226 -0.60 21.35 -7.14
C ARG A 226 -1.52 20.80 -6.06
N ALA A 227 -1.88 19.52 -6.15
CA ALA A 227 -2.62 18.79 -5.13
C ALA A 227 -1.68 18.09 -4.16
N PRO A 228 -2.11 17.79 -2.92
CA PRO A 228 -1.39 16.91 -2.03
C PRO A 228 -1.13 15.55 -2.69
N VAL A 229 0.08 15.01 -2.49
CA VAL A 229 0.45 13.67 -2.93
C VAL A 229 0.20 12.64 -1.83
N MET A 230 0.13 11.37 -2.20
CA MET A 230 0.16 10.27 -1.25
C MET A 230 1.35 9.34 -1.53
N ALA A 231 1.86 8.68 -0.51
CA ALA A 231 2.56 7.43 -0.65
C ALA A 231 1.62 6.33 -0.11
N SER A 232 1.02 5.56 -1.00
CA SER A 232 -0.07 4.64 -0.67
C SER A 232 0.36 3.48 0.24
N HIS A 233 1.65 3.09 0.18
CA HIS A 233 2.25 2.00 0.95
C HIS A 233 3.79 2.15 0.99
N SER A 234 4.30 2.99 1.90
CA SER A 234 5.74 3.22 2.11
C SER A 234 6.04 3.47 3.59
N SER A 235 7.26 3.17 4.02
CA SER A 235 7.67 3.31 5.41
C SER A 235 8.81 4.32 5.58
N ALA A 236 9.47 4.38 6.74
CA ALA A 236 10.52 5.34 7.04
C ALA A 236 11.90 4.74 6.82
N ARG A 237 12.68 5.29 5.89
CA ARG A 237 14.04 4.81 5.57
C ARG A 237 15.01 4.94 6.74
N ALA A 238 14.80 5.90 7.61
CA ALA A 238 15.63 6.07 8.81
C ALA A 238 15.56 4.87 9.79
N LEU A 239 14.50 4.06 9.73
CA LEU A 239 14.33 2.86 10.56
C LEU A 239 14.72 1.58 9.83
N THR A 240 14.45 1.52 8.54
CA THR A 240 14.80 0.37 7.68
C THR A 240 15.34 0.91 6.37
N ASP A 241 16.62 0.67 6.09
CA ASP A 241 17.27 1.14 4.84
C ASP A 241 16.82 0.30 3.64
N ALA A 242 15.56 0.49 3.28
CA ALA A 242 14.95 -0.10 2.09
C ALA A 242 14.75 1.00 1.02
N PRO A 243 15.06 0.74 -0.27
CA PRO A 243 14.84 1.71 -1.34
C PRO A 243 13.37 2.14 -1.48
N ARG A 244 12.44 1.29 -1.00
CA ARG A 244 11.00 1.53 -1.01
C ARG A 244 10.53 2.49 0.08
N ASP A 245 11.38 2.75 1.08
CA ASP A 245 11.08 3.63 2.20
C ASP A 245 11.54 5.06 1.92
N ILE A 246 10.88 6.02 2.57
CA ILE A 246 11.02 7.44 2.30
C ILE A 246 12.02 8.06 3.29
N PRO A 247 13.05 8.81 2.83
CA PRO A 247 13.97 9.52 3.70
C PRO A 247 13.31 10.71 4.38
N ASP A 248 13.83 11.12 5.54
CA ASP A 248 13.22 12.11 6.44
C ASP A 248 12.96 13.48 5.78
N ASP A 249 13.86 13.93 4.91
CA ASP A 249 13.69 15.19 4.21
C ASP A 249 12.49 15.17 3.23
N LEU A 250 12.22 14.01 2.62
CA LEU A 250 11.06 13.81 1.76
C LEU A 250 9.78 13.57 2.57
N LEU A 251 9.86 12.88 3.73
CA LEU A 251 8.74 12.79 4.67
C LEU A 251 8.29 14.21 5.10
N ALA A 252 9.24 15.06 5.51
CA ALA A 252 8.97 16.44 5.88
C ALA A 252 8.38 17.26 4.72
N ALA A 253 8.90 17.08 3.50
CA ALA A 253 8.42 17.77 2.31
C ALA A 253 6.99 17.36 1.91
N ILE A 254 6.64 16.07 2.02
CA ILE A 254 5.27 15.57 1.82
C ILE A 254 4.33 16.20 2.84
N GLY A 255 4.71 16.21 4.12
CA GLY A 255 3.92 16.84 5.18
C GLY A 255 3.69 18.34 4.94
N ALA A 256 4.76 19.08 4.64
CA ALA A 256 4.70 20.52 4.36
C ALA A 256 3.77 20.87 3.18
N ARG A 257 3.53 19.95 2.25
CA ARG A 257 2.61 20.11 1.12
C ARG A 257 1.23 19.51 1.35
N GLY A 258 0.91 19.13 2.58
CA GLY A 258 -0.40 18.58 2.95
C GLY A 258 -0.62 17.12 2.48
N GLY A 259 0.41 16.42 2.06
CA GLY A 259 0.34 15.03 1.62
C GLY A 259 0.14 14.03 2.74
N ILE A 260 0.25 12.75 2.43
CA ILE A 260 0.14 11.62 3.38
C ILE A 260 1.12 10.50 3.02
N VAL A 261 1.70 9.88 4.04
CA VAL A 261 2.49 8.65 3.91
C VAL A 261 1.75 7.54 4.66
N MET A 262 1.37 6.50 3.93
CA MET A 262 0.62 5.37 4.46
C MET A 262 1.58 4.19 4.68
N VAL A 263 1.71 3.78 5.96
CA VAL A 263 2.75 2.83 6.39
C VAL A 263 2.47 1.45 5.81
N ASN A 264 3.48 0.88 5.14
CA ASN A 264 3.47 -0.48 4.61
C ASN A 264 3.73 -1.50 5.74
N PHE A 265 3.15 -2.71 5.62
CA PHE A 265 3.32 -3.79 6.61
C PHE A 265 4.23 -4.91 6.14
N TYR A 266 4.80 -4.83 4.94
CA TYR A 266 5.76 -5.83 4.49
C TYR A 266 6.98 -5.87 5.42
N PRO A 267 7.31 -7.03 6.00
CA PRO A 267 8.38 -7.14 6.98
C PRO A 267 9.74 -6.62 6.51
N ALA A 268 10.06 -6.75 5.22
CA ALA A 268 11.31 -6.24 4.65
C ALA A 268 11.39 -4.70 4.58
N PHE A 269 10.26 -3.99 4.73
CA PHE A 269 10.22 -2.53 4.74
C PHE A 269 10.08 -1.93 6.15
N VAL A 270 9.85 -2.78 7.16
CA VAL A 270 9.71 -2.32 8.55
C VAL A 270 10.73 -2.94 9.52
N SER A 271 11.57 -3.86 9.03
CA SER A 271 12.59 -4.52 9.87
C SER A 271 13.89 -4.80 9.11
N THR A 272 14.96 -4.15 9.52
CA THR A 272 16.32 -4.40 8.98
C THR A 272 16.75 -5.85 9.17
N ALA A 273 16.42 -6.46 10.32
CA ALA A 273 16.75 -7.85 10.60
C ALA A 273 16.00 -8.81 9.66
N TRP A 274 14.70 -8.57 9.45
CA TRP A 274 13.90 -9.39 8.52
C TRP A 274 14.38 -9.22 7.07
N ARG A 275 14.69 -8.00 6.66
CA ARG A 275 15.23 -7.69 5.34
C ARG A 275 16.56 -8.42 5.07
N ALA A 276 17.45 -8.51 6.07
CA ALA A 276 18.70 -9.24 5.94
C ALA A 276 18.44 -10.76 5.84
N TRP A 277 17.58 -11.30 6.69
CA TRP A 277 17.16 -12.69 6.64
C TRP A 277 16.55 -13.07 5.28
N ASP A 278 15.70 -12.23 4.73
CA ASP A 278 15.05 -12.44 3.43
C ASP A 278 16.07 -12.40 2.27
N ALA A 279 17.07 -11.54 2.34
CA ALA A 279 18.17 -11.51 1.36
C ALA A 279 18.96 -12.83 1.36
N ASP A 280 19.29 -13.38 2.54
CA ASP A 280 19.97 -14.66 2.70
C ASP A 280 19.11 -15.83 2.21
N ARG A 281 17.82 -15.82 2.57
CA ARG A 281 16.82 -16.79 2.11
C ARG A 281 16.67 -16.79 0.58
N THR A 282 16.61 -15.59 -0.01
CA THR A 282 16.55 -15.42 -1.47
C THR A 282 17.83 -15.92 -2.16
N ALA A 283 19.00 -15.68 -1.59
CA ALA A 283 20.27 -16.21 -2.11
C ALA A 283 20.28 -17.74 -2.07
N PHE A 284 19.82 -18.35 -0.98
CA PHE A 284 19.67 -19.81 -0.87
C PHE A 284 18.67 -20.35 -1.89
N ALA A 285 17.50 -19.71 -2.06
CA ALA A 285 16.48 -20.12 -3.03
C ALA A 285 17.02 -20.21 -4.46
N ARG A 286 17.81 -19.20 -4.87
CA ARG A 286 18.50 -19.19 -6.18
C ARG A 286 19.43 -20.39 -6.33
N THR A 287 20.22 -20.70 -5.31
CA THR A 287 21.13 -21.86 -5.32
C THR A 287 20.37 -23.18 -5.38
N ALA A 288 19.24 -23.26 -4.69
CA ALA A 288 18.37 -24.44 -4.67
C ALA A 288 17.49 -24.58 -5.93
N GLY A 289 17.45 -23.55 -6.81
CA GLY A 289 16.64 -23.56 -8.04
C GLY A 289 15.13 -23.51 -7.76
N VAL A 290 14.71 -22.86 -6.68
CA VAL A 290 13.29 -22.72 -6.28
C VAL A 290 12.85 -21.25 -6.24
N PRO A 291 11.54 -20.97 -6.36
CA PRO A 291 11.03 -19.60 -6.21
C PRO A 291 11.38 -19.02 -4.84
N ALA A 292 11.90 -17.79 -4.80
CA ALA A 292 12.32 -17.11 -3.57
C ALA A 292 11.14 -16.49 -2.81
N ASN A 293 10.22 -15.82 -3.53
CA ASN A 293 9.15 -15.02 -2.95
C ASN A 293 7.93 -15.85 -2.57
N VAL A 294 8.14 -16.98 -1.86
CA VAL A 294 7.07 -17.88 -1.41
C VAL A 294 7.33 -18.21 0.05
N TYR A 295 6.38 -17.88 0.92
CA TYR A 295 6.52 -17.98 2.37
C TYR A 295 5.44 -18.85 3.00
N GLY A 296 5.70 -19.29 4.25
CA GLY A 296 4.76 -20.05 5.06
C GLY A 296 4.36 -21.37 4.39
N VAL A 297 3.07 -21.65 4.35
CA VAL A 297 2.53 -22.93 3.85
C VAL A 297 2.76 -23.15 2.34
N ARG A 298 3.09 -22.11 1.60
CA ARG A 298 3.39 -22.19 0.16
C ARG A 298 4.88 -22.46 -0.12
N SER A 299 5.75 -22.41 0.90
CA SER A 299 7.19 -22.57 0.73
C SER A 299 7.55 -23.95 0.19
N PRO A 300 8.42 -24.06 -0.83
CA PRO A 300 8.95 -25.33 -1.30
C PRO A 300 9.84 -26.01 -0.24
N ALA A 301 9.92 -27.34 -0.26
CA ALA A 301 10.61 -28.14 0.75
C ALA A 301 12.04 -27.69 1.08
N PRO A 302 12.91 -27.26 0.13
CA PRO A 302 14.23 -26.73 0.45
C PRO A 302 14.18 -25.47 1.34
N LEU A 303 13.22 -24.57 1.09
CA LEU A 303 13.05 -23.36 1.91
C LEU A 303 12.46 -23.67 3.27
N VAL A 304 11.53 -24.60 3.38
CA VAL A 304 11.01 -25.07 4.69
C VAL A 304 12.15 -25.60 5.57
N ALA A 305 13.10 -26.37 4.98
CA ALA A 305 14.27 -26.86 5.72
C ALA A 305 15.22 -25.74 6.13
N TRP A 306 15.45 -24.76 5.24
CA TRP A 306 16.29 -23.60 5.52
C TRP A 306 15.69 -22.71 6.61
N ASP A 307 14.38 -22.39 6.50
CA ASP A 307 13.65 -21.57 7.46
C ASP A 307 13.67 -22.15 8.88
N ARG A 308 13.64 -23.50 9.01
CA ARG A 308 13.78 -24.18 10.30
C ARG A 308 15.14 -23.92 10.96
N ASP A 309 16.22 -23.93 10.15
CA ASP A 309 17.59 -23.77 10.64
C ASP A 309 17.98 -22.28 10.75
N HIS A 310 17.20 -21.38 10.14
CA HIS A 310 17.35 -19.91 10.14
C HIS A 310 15.99 -19.28 10.47
N PRO A 311 15.60 -19.24 11.75
CA PRO A 311 14.27 -18.78 12.14
C PRO A 311 14.02 -17.32 11.72
N GLU A 312 12.83 -17.09 11.20
CA GLU A 312 12.38 -15.78 10.75
C GLU A 312 12.41 -14.74 11.89
N PRO A 313 13.04 -13.56 11.70
CA PRO A 313 13.05 -12.51 12.70
C PRO A 313 11.64 -11.99 13.01
N SER A 314 11.38 -11.74 14.29
CA SER A 314 10.08 -11.28 14.75
C SER A 314 9.81 -9.84 14.28
N VAL A 315 8.70 -9.65 13.58
CA VAL A 315 8.12 -8.34 13.26
C VAL A 315 6.73 -8.29 13.90
N THR A 316 6.42 -7.21 14.61
CA THR A 316 5.19 -7.10 15.40
C THR A 316 4.46 -5.78 15.17
N ALA A 317 3.30 -5.60 15.77
CA ALA A 317 2.60 -4.31 15.79
C ALA A 317 3.47 -3.17 16.36
N ALA A 318 4.39 -3.49 17.30
CA ALA A 318 5.33 -2.51 17.84
C ALA A 318 6.32 -2.01 16.77
N THR A 319 6.82 -2.91 15.93
CA THR A 319 7.71 -2.56 14.81
C THR A 319 7.01 -1.61 13.83
N VAL A 320 5.76 -1.88 13.47
CA VAL A 320 4.97 -0.99 12.59
C VAL A 320 4.68 0.35 13.29
N ALA A 321 4.37 0.32 14.59
CA ALA A 321 4.13 1.53 15.38
C ALA A 321 5.37 2.44 15.42
N ASP A 322 6.59 1.90 15.43
CA ASP A 322 7.83 2.69 15.35
C ASP A 322 7.87 3.52 14.06
N HIS A 323 7.50 2.93 12.91
CA HIS A 323 7.41 3.64 11.63
C HIS A 323 6.29 4.68 11.63
N VAL A 324 5.11 4.37 12.16
CA VAL A 324 3.99 5.32 12.31
C VAL A 324 4.43 6.53 13.15
N GLU A 325 5.10 6.31 14.29
CA GLU A 325 5.57 7.38 15.17
C GLU A 325 6.70 8.21 14.55
N HIS A 326 7.62 7.56 13.82
CA HIS A 326 8.68 8.26 13.11
C HIS A 326 8.11 9.20 12.05
N ILE A 327 7.22 8.71 11.19
CA ILE A 327 6.57 9.52 10.15
C ILE A 327 5.74 10.63 10.80
N ALA A 328 4.97 10.32 11.84
CA ALA A 328 4.18 11.32 12.58
C ALA A 328 5.05 12.42 13.23
N ARG A 329 6.27 12.09 13.65
CA ARG A 329 7.23 13.04 14.21
C ARG A 329 7.87 13.93 13.13
N VAL A 330 8.18 13.37 11.96
CA VAL A 330 8.89 14.08 10.87
C VAL A 330 7.93 14.85 9.97
N ALA A 331 6.88 14.21 9.50
CA ALA A 331 5.89 14.81 8.59
C ALA A 331 4.73 15.50 9.32
N GLY A 332 4.48 15.11 10.58
CA GLY A 332 3.33 15.55 11.36
C GLY A 332 2.22 14.48 11.44
N ARG A 333 1.48 14.47 12.57
CA ARG A 333 0.38 13.50 12.81
C ARG A 333 -0.77 13.59 11.81
N ASP A 334 -0.90 14.70 11.11
CA ASP A 334 -1.91 14.90 10.07
C ASP A 334 -1.49 14.30 8.71
N HIS A 335 -0.29 13.70 8.62
CA HIS A 335 0.33 13.27 7.37
C HIS A 335 0.75 11.80 7.37
N VAL A 336 0.27 11.00 8.33
CA VAL A 336 0.49 9.56 8.41
C VAL A 336 -0.82 8.81 8.25
N GLY A 337 -0.79 7.67 7.54
CA GLY A 337 -1.91 6.76 7.31
C GLY A 337 -1.43 5.31 7.28
N LEU A 338 -2.28 4.39 6.84
CA LEU A 338 -2.00 2.96 6.76
C LEU A 338 -2.25 2.44 5.35
N GLY A 339 -1.29 1.71 4.80
CA GLY A 339 -1.38 1.02 3.52
C GLY A 339 -0.75 -0.35 3.66
N GLY A 340 -1.54 -1.33 4.15
CA GLY A 340 -1.04 -2.60 4.64
C GLY A 340 -0.37 -3.49 3.62
N ASP A 341 -0.66 -3.26 2.33
CA ASP A 341 -0.12 -3.99 1.20
C ASP A 341 -0.49 -5.50 1.26
N TYR A 342 -1.61 -5.81 1.91
CA TYR A 342 -2.10 -7.18 2.01
C TYR A 342 -2.44 -7.75 0.64
N ASP A 343 -2.21 -9.06 0.50
CA ASP A 343 -2.25 -9.83 -0.75
C ASP A 343 -1.15 -9.44 -1.77
N GLY A 344 -0.37 -8.35 -1.54
CA GLY A 344 0.86 -7.99 -2.27
C GLY A 344 2.16 -8.43 -1.58
N ILE A 345 2.10 -8.76 -0.29
CA ILE A 345 3.25 -9.13 0.55
C ILE A 345 3.49 -10.64 0.70
N ASN A 346 3.06 -11.41 -0.31
CA ASN A 346 3.31 -12.86 -0.40
C ASN A 346 2.84 -13.68 0.82
N GLY A 347 1.76 -13.26 1.49
CA GLY A 347 1.23 -13.93 2.68
C GLY A 347 2.05 -13.70 3.95
N THR A 348 3.06 -12.82 3.92
CA THR A 348 3.82 -12.40 5.12
C THR A 348 3.08 -11.32 5.88
N GLY A 349 3.70 -10.74 6.92
CA GLY A 349 3.15 -9.64 7.69
C GLY A 349 3.59 -9.69 9.14
N PRO A 350 3.39 -8.61 9.91
CA PRO A 350 3.74 -8.62 11.32
C PRO A 350 2.92 -9.65 12.10
N GLN A 351 3.50 -10.24 13.13
CA GLN A 351 2.86 -11.26 13.96
C GLN A 351 1.50 -10.76 14.52
N GLY A 352 0.45 -11.54 14.28
CA GLY A 352 -0.93 -11.17 14.59
C GLY A 352 -1.57 -10.16 13.64
N MET A 353 -0.81 -9.68 12.63
CA MET A 353 -1.27 -8.76 11.58
C MET A 353 -1.00 -9.35 10.19
N THR A 354 -1.16 -10.65 10.02
CA THR A 354 -0.96 -11.35 8.74
C THR A 354 -2.17 -11.27 7.80
N GLY A 355 -3.12 -10.41 8.07
CA GLY A 355 -4.31 -10.15 7.26
C GLY A 355 -5.02 -8.89 7.74
N VAL A 356 -6.01 -8.47 6.96
CA VAL A 356 -6.76 -7.22 7.17
C VAL A 356 -7.51 -7.12 8.50
N ASP A 357 -7.57 -8.17 9.29
CA ASP A 357 -8.13 -8.16 10.65
C ASP A 357 -7.12 -7.70 11.73
N GLY A 358 -5.86 -7.45 11.36
CA GLY A 358 -4.78 -7.11 12.27
C GLY A 358 -4.72 -5.64 12.71
N TYR A 359 -5.39 -4.70 12.04
CA TYR A 359 -5.32 -3.27 12.36
C TYR A 359 -5.56 -2.93 13.83
N PRO A 360 -6.57 -3.52 14.55
CA PRO A 360 -6.80 -3.20 15.95
C PRO A 360 -5.60 -3.46 16.86
N LEU A 361 -4.69 -4.38 16.52
CA LEU A 361 -3.47 -4.64 17.29
C LEU A 361 -2.48 -3.47 17.19
N LEU A 362 -2.32 -2.89 16.00
CA LEU A 362 -1.50 -1.68 15.82
C LEU A 362 -2.07 -0.50 16.63
N PHE A 363 -3.38 -0.28 16.56
CA PHE A 363 -4.02 0.78 17.33
C PHE A 363 -3.93 0.54 18.85
N ALA A 364 -3.99 -0.72 19.29
CA ALA A 364 -3.77 -1.06 20.69
C ALA A 364 -2.35 -0.73 21.16
N GLU A 365 -1.35 -0.99 20.34
CA GLU A 365 0.04 -0.62 20.60
C GLU A 365 0.22 0.90 20.65
N LEU A 366 -0.35 1.64 19.70
CA LEU A 366 -0.31 3.11 19.68
C LEU A 366 -1.03 3.71 20.91
N ALA A 367 -2.19 3.15 21.29
CA ALA A 367 -2.91 3.56 22.50
C ALA A 367 -2.06 3.31 23.78
N ARG A 368 -1.33 2.18 23.85
CA ARG A 368 -0.38 1.88 24.93
C ARG A 368 0.78 2.88 24.95
N ARG A 369 1.20 3.38 23.81
CA ARG A 369 2.23 4.43 23.66
C ARG A 369 1.71 5.84 23.93
N GLY A 370 0.43 6.00 24.30
CA GLY A 370 -0.15 7.28 24.69
C GLY A 370 -0.76 8.09 23.55
N TRP A 371 -1.03 7.47 22.37
CA TRP A 371 -1.76 8.15 21.31
C TRP A 371 -3.16 8.53 21.78
N SER A 372 -3.58 9.77 21.50
CA SER A 372 -4.94 10.22 21.78
C SER A 372 -5.97 9.59 20.87
N ASP A 373 -7.26 9.59 21.28
CA ASP A 373 -8.35 9.12 20.42
C ASP A 373 -8.41 9.93 19.11
N ALA A 374 -8.14 11.24 19.21
CA ALA A 374 -8.11 12.13 18.04
C ALA A 374 -6.96 11.79 17.07
N ASP A 375 -5.76 11.50 17.58
CA ASP A 375 -4.63 11.10 16.73
C ASP A 375 -4.86 9.73 16.08
N MET A 376 -5.43 8.78 16.83
CA MET A 376 -5.82 7.48 16.28
C MET A 376 -6.89 7.62 15.19
N ALA A 377 -7.88 8.50 15.35
CA ALA A 377 -8.90 8.76 14.34
C ALA A 377 -8.30 9.42 13.08
N LYS A 378 -7.33 10.32 13.23
CA LYS A 378 -6.58 10.87 12.09
C LYS A 378 -5.84 9.79 11.31
N LEU A 379 -5.08 8.93 12.01
CA LEU A 379 -4.34 7.82 11.42
C LEU A 379 -5.28 6.82 10.73
N ALA A 380 -6.39 6.47 11.36
CA ALA A 380 -7.35 5.50 10.83
C ALA A 380 -7.89 5.90 9.46
N GLY A 381 -8.37 7.13 9.31
CA GLY A 381 -8.98 7.56 8.04
C GLY A 381 -9.05 9.07 7.86
N GLY A 382 -9.02 9.85 8.94
CA GLY A 382 -9.20 11.30 8.88
C GLY A 382 -8.20 12.00 7.96
N ASN A 383 -6.93 11.56 7.98
CA ASN A 383 -5.87 12.12 7.15
C ASN A 383 -6.07 11.82 5.66
N MET A 384 -6.49 10.60 5.31
CA MET A 384 -6.74 10.25 3.92
C MET A 384 -7.96 10.99 3.36
N LEU A 385 -9.03 11.12 4.14
CA LEU A 385 -10.21 11.91 3.75
C LEU A 385 -9.84 13.37 3.47
N ARG A 386 -8.96 13.97 4.29
CA ARG A 386 -8.45 15.33 4.08
C ARG A 386 -7.69 15.46 2.75
N VAL A 387 -6.83 14.48 2.43
CA VAL A 387 -6.07 14.49 1.15
C VAL A 387 -7.01 14.38 -0.04
N MET A 388 -8.01 13.48 0.01
CA MET A 388 -9.00 13.34 -1.05
C MET A 388 -9.82 14.63 -1.25
N ASP A 389 -10.28 15.27 -0.18
CA ASP A 389 -11.03 16.53 -0.25
C ASP A 389 -10.17 17.66 -0.83
N ALA A 390 -8.89 17.74 -0.45
CA ALA A 390 -7.95 18.71 -0.98
C ALA A 390 -7.65 18.50 -2.46
N ALA A 391 -7.41 17.24 -2.88
CA ALA A 391 -7.21 16.91 -4.30
C ALA A 391 -8.43 17.25 -5.15
N ALA A 392 -9.64 16.96 -4.67
CA ALA A 392 -10.87 17.33 -5.33
C ALA A 392 -11.05 18.87 -5.44
N THR A 393 -10.60 19.62 -4.43
CA THR A 393 -10.64 21.09 -4.44
C THR A 393 -9.70 21.65 -5.50
N VAL A 394 -8.48 21.14 -5.59
CA VAL A 394 -7.52 21.51 -6.64
C VAL A 394 -8.09 21.20 -8.03
N ALA A 395 -8.65 19.99 -8.23
CA ALA A 395 -9.24 19.62 -9.52
C ALA A 395 -10.36 20.59 -9.95
N ARG A 396 -11.24 21.00 -9.02
CA ARG A 396 -12.26 22.00 -9.33
C ARG A 396 -11.65 23.33 -9.77
N SER A 397 -10.57 23.76 -9.13
CA SER A 397 -9.87 25.01 -9.52
C SER A 397 -9.19 24.93 -10.89
N LEU A 398 -8.91 23.72 -11.37
CA LEU A 398 -8.26 23.45 -12.65
C LEU A 398 -9.25 23.06 -13.77
N SER A 399 -10.53 22.92 -13.48
CA SER A 399 -11.54 22.38 -14.39
C SER A 399 -11.71 23.17 -15.70
N ALA A 400 -11.39 24.46 -15.71
CA ALA A 400 -11.42 25.31 -16.89
C ALA A 400 -10.20 25.13 -17.83
N LEU A 401 -9.13 24.46 -17.35
CA LEU A 401 -7.96 24.19 -18.18
C LEU A 401 -8.26 23.09 -19.20
N PRO A 402 -7.76 23.22 -20.45
CA PRO A 402 -7.92 22.18 -21.43
C PRO A 402 -7.19 20.90 -21.00
N PRO A 403 -7.67 19.73 -21.42
CA PRO A 403 -6.95 18.46 -21.18
C PRO A 403 -5.58 18.48 -21.88
N GLY A 404 -4.58 17.88 -21.21
CA GLY A 404 -3.26 17.67 -21.82
C GLY A 404 -3.35 16.70 -23.00
N ASP A 405 -2.53 16.89 -24.03
CA ASP A 405 -2.44 16.06 -25.24
C ASP A 405 -1.06 15.39 -25.41
N ALA A 406 -0.15 15.57 -24.46
CA ALA A 406 1.18 15.00 -24.50
C ALA A 406 1.14 13.47 -24.64
N ILE A 407 2.04 12.94 -25.45
CA ILE A 407 2.27 11.51 -25.67
C ILE A 407 3.78 11.27 -25.42
N ASP A 408 4.10 10.21 -24.69
CA ASP A 408 5.48 9.76 -24.57
C ASP A 408 5.92 9.01 -25.82
N VAL A 409 6.73 9.67 -26.64
CA VAL A 409 7.27 9.07 -27.88
C VAL A 409 8.36 8.03 -27.61
N ALA A 410 8.95 8.03 -26.43
CA ALA A 410 9.99 7.06 -26.04
C ALA A 410 9.41 5.73 -25.54
N SER A 411 8.10 5.66 -25.31
CA SER A 411 7.40 4.42 -24.93
C SER A 411 7.01 3.53 -26.15
N ARG A 412 7.34 3.97 -27.38
CA ARG A 412 7.01 3.27 -28.63
C ARG A 412 8.13 2.37 -29.11
#